data_2ad4f5204c607fc814e8aff1fa4c87e5
#
_entry.id   2ad4f5204c607fc814e8aff1fa4c87e5
#
_cell.length_a   1.000
_cell.length_b   1.000
_cell.length_c   1.000
_cell.angle_alpha   90.00
_cell.angle_beta   90.00
_cell.angle_gamma   90.00
#
_symmetry.space_group_name_H-M   'P 1'
#
loop_
_entity.id
_entity.type
_entity.pdbx_description
1 polymer ?
#
loop_
_entity_poly.entity_id
_entity_poly.type
_entity_poly.pdbx_seq_one_letter_code
_entity_poly.pdbx_strand_id
1 'polypeptide(L)'
;MKKILLEKLLEKCREQTYQKQYEYIMNLLEEEKIKPVKASRLNGKSPALYREYWVLEEKKDYSTYIEELRYEIVPDISVDYYLRHLESYEADRTWVLELNQYLKNKKKTLQFKVSVNERSFEIWGQEKFLSRGQGKRILNRCGLELSFFNIYETTEPLAYYSRTRNIPQNLLILENKDTFFSMRRHLLEGNEEILGIKIDTLIYGAGRGFFEALKILTCVWNLICRRKETKYFILEIWTMKVLEFMRI
;
A
#
# COMPACT_ATOMS: atom_id res chain seq x y z
N MET A 1 -30.07 -7.14 -9.85
CA MET A 1 -31.39 -6.55 -10.19
C MET A 1 -31.95 -5.85 -8.96
N LYS A 2 -32.26 -4.57 -9.06
CA LYS A 2 -32.84 -3.74 -7.99
C LYS A 2 -34.29 -3.41 -8.29
N LYS A 3 -35.17 -3.58 -7.29
CA LYS A 3 -36.58 -3.24 -7.41
C LYS A 3 -36.79 -1.74 -7.20
N ILE A 4 -37.59 -1.09 -8.05
CA ILE A 4 -37.85 0.35 -8.02
C ILE A 4 -39.34 0.63 -8.20
N LEU A 5 -39.85 1.64 -7.51
CA LEU A 5 -41.22 2.10 -7.65
C LEU A 5 -41.37 2.98 -8.91
N LEU A 6 -42.55 2.89 -9.57
CA LEU A 6 -42.89 3.73 -10.72
C LEU A 6 -42.70 5.23 -10.44
N GLU A 7 -43.11 5.70 -9.27
CA GLU A 7 -42.94 7.11 -8.86
C GLU A 7 -41.52 7.58 -8.93
N LYS A 8 -40.57 6.72 -8.49
CA LYS A 8 -39.14 7.00 -8.51
C LYS A 8 -38.54 6.98 -9.91
N LEU A 9 -39.08 6.14 -10.82
CA LEU A 9 -38.70 6.15 -12.23
C LEU A 9 -39.17 7.43 -12.92
N LEU A 10 -40.34 7.94 -12.53
CA LEU A 10 -40.95 9.13 -13.09
C LEU A 10 -40.41 10.45 -12.50
N GLU A 11 -39.54 10.43 -11.50
CA GLU A 11 -38.93 11.65 -10.93
C GLU A 11 -38.33 12.57 -12.00
N LYS A 12 -37.71 11.98 -13.02
CA LYS A 12 -37.10 12.72 -14.15
C LYS A 12 -38.13 13.35 -15.11
N CYS A 13 -39.39 12.88 -15.08
CA CYS A 13 -40.46 13.30 -15.97
C CYS A 13 -41.67 13.82 -15.18
N ARG A 14 -41.48 14.22 -13.91
CA ARG A 14 -42.58 14.54 -12.99
C ARG A 14 -43.47 15.67 -13.44
N GLU A 15 -42.93 16.67 -14.15
CA GLU A 15 -43.64 17.85 -14.67
C GLU A 15 -44.27 17.61 -16.04
N GLN A 16 -44.14 16.41 -16.63
CA GLN A 16 -44.67 16.08 -17.96
C GLN A 16 -46.06 15.49 -17.86
N THR A 17 -46.79 15.55 -19.00
CA THR A 17 -48.10 14.93 -19.15
C THR A 17 -47.98 13.42 -18.95
N TYR A 18 -49.09 12.78 -18.50
CA TYR A 18 -49.09 11.33 -18.29
C TYR A 18 -48.74 10.54 -19.56
N GLN A 19 -49.16 11.04 -20.74
CA GLN A 19 -48.79 10.45 -22.02
C GLN A 19 -47.25 10.35 -22.19
N LYS A 20 -46.55 11.41 -21.94
CA LYS A 20 -45.08 11.43 -22.03
C LYS A 20 -44.42 10.57 -20.95
N GLN A 21 -45.00 10.51 -19.75
CA GLN A 21 -44.53 9.60 -18.70
C GLN A 21 -44.69 8.13 -19.12
N TYR A 22 -45.79 7.80 -19.77
CA TYR A 22 -46.02 6.47 -20.29
C TYR A 22 -45.04 6.10 -21.39
N GLU A 23 -44.84 6.98 -22.38
CA GLU A 23 -43.86 6.81 -23.46
C GLU A 23 -42.44 6.61 -22.91
N TYR A 24 -42.06 7.37 -21.89
CA TYR A 24 -40.75 7.21 -21.22
C TYR A 24 -40.61 5.81 -20.60
N ILE A 25 -41.61 5.28 -19.93
CA ILE A 25 -41.54 3.93 -19.36
C ILE A 25 -41.53 2.86 -20.47
N MET A 26 -42.29 3.06 -21.55
CA MET A 26 -42.26 2.13 -22.70
C MET A 26 -40.88 2.09 -23.36
N ASN A 27 -40.23 3.23 -23.56
CA ASN A 27 -38.88 3.29 -24.10
C ASN A 27 -37.87 2.54 -23.18
N LEU A 28 -37.97 2.70 -21.86
CA LEU A 28 -37.12 1.96 -20.93
C LEU A 28 -37.35 0.45 -20.96
N LEU A 29 -38.61 0.01 -21.29
CA LEU A 29 -38.95 -1.40 -21.48
C LEU A 29 -38.42 -1.95 -22.80
N GLU A 30 -38.51 -1.18 -23.89
CA GLU A 30 -37.97 -1.52 -25.20
C GLU A 30 -36.45 -1.58 -25.21
N GLU A 31 -35.81 -0.68 -24.48
CA GLU A 31 -34.34 -0.68 -24.28
C GLU A 31 -33.86 -1.76 -23.29
N GLU A 32 -34.76 -2.61 -22.81
CA GLU A 32 -34.47 -3.65 -21.80
C GLU A 32 -33.76 -3.12 -20.51
N LYS A 33 -33.94 -1.83 -20.21
CA LYS A 33 -33.38 -1.21 -18.99
C LYS A 33 -34.19 -1.54 -17.74
N ILE A 34 -35.46 -1.78 -17.91
CA ILE A 34 -36.38 -2.17 -16.84
C ILE A 34 -37.27 -3.35 -17.24
N LYS A 35 -37.80 -4.08 -16.24
CA LYS A 35 -38.77 -5.16 -16.44
C LYS A 35 -39.91 -5.04 -15.45
N PRO A 36 -41.19 -5.16 -15.87
CA PRO A 36 -42.31 -4.99 -14.97
C PRO A 36 -42.35 -6.12 -13.93
N VAL A 37 -42.66 -5.77 -12.69
CA VAL A 37 -42.97 -6.75 -11.65
C VAL A 37 -44.43 -7.14 -11.82
N LYS A 38 -44.72 -8.24 -12.53
CA LYS A 38 -46.07 -8.70 -12.84
C LYS A 38 -46.97 -8.91 -11.62
N ALA A 39 -46.38 -9.18 -10.46
CA ALA A 39 -47.10 -9.32 -9.18
C ALA A 39 -47.48 -7.98 -8.55
N SER A 40 -46.94 -6.85 -9.06
CA SER A 40 -47.32 -5.52 -8.56
C SER A 40 -48.67 -5.07 -9.13
N ARG A 41 -49.36 -4.19 -8.37
CA ARG A 41 -50.63 -3.60 -8.83
C ARG A 41 -50.37 -2.60 -9.95
N LEU A 42 -51.37 -2.38 -10.79
CA LEU A 42 -51.41 -1.31 -11.79
C LEU A 42 -51.67 0.05 -11.11
N ASN A 43 -51.28 1.12 -11.77
CA ASN A 43 -51.40 2.50 -11.27
C ASN A 43 -52.82 3.10 -11.42
N GLY A 44 -53.78 2.36 -12.04
CA GLY A 44 -55.18 2.79 -12.23
C GLY A 44 -55.38 3.88 -13.29
N LYS A 45 -54.37 4.22 -14.09
CA LYS A 45 -54.47 5.17 -15.21
C LYS A 45 -54.63 4.44 -16.55
N SER A 46 -54.99 5.15 -17.60
CA SER A 46 -55.09 4.60 -18.95
C SER A 46 -54.18 5.38 -19.91
N PRO A 47 -53.26 4.70 -20.62
CA PRO A 47 -52.87 3.28 -20.49
C PRO A 47 -52.22 2.96 -19.14
N ALA A 48 -52.41 1.73 -18.64
CA ALA A 48 -51.97 1.35 -17.30
C ALA A 48 -50.48 0.98 -17.25
N LEU A 49 -49.82 1.37 -16.16
CA LEU A 49 -48.43 0.99 -15.85
C LEU A 49 -48.39 0.16 -14.55
N TYR A 50 -47.41 -0.74 -14.42
CA TYR A 50 -47.14 -1.43 -13.17
C TYR A 50 -46.59 -0.46 -12.13
N ARG A 51 -46.86 -0.69 -10.86
CA ARG A 51 -46.34 0.16 -9.77
C ARG A 51 -44.86 -0.09 -9.43
N GLU A 52 -44.33 -1.25 -9.83
CA GLU A 52 -42.96 -1.65 -9.53
C GLU A 52 -42.29 -2.25 -10.75
N TYR A 53 -41.00 -1.98 -10.89
CA TYR A 53 -40.14 -2.48 -11.96
C TYR A 53 -38.85 -3.02 -11.41
N TRP A 54 -38.24 -4.01 -12.07
CA TRP A 54 -36.88 -4.41 -11.89
C TRP A 54 -35.99 -3.53 -12.78
N VAL A 55 -34.97 -2.89 -12.21
CA VAL A 55 -33.91 -2.25 -13.01
C VAL A 55 -32.95 -3.35 -13.42
N LEU A 56 -32.76 -3.49 -14.72
CA LEU A 56 -31.76 -4.38 -15.30
C LEU A 56 -30.43 -3.59 -15.38
N GLU A 57 -29.39 -4.16 -14.86
CA GLU A 57 -28.04 -3.61 -15.02
C GLU A 57 -27.61 -3.89 -16.46
N GLU A 58 -27.10 -2.89 -17.16
CA GLU A 58 -26.50 -3.09 -18.47
C GLU A 58 -25.38 -4.13 -18.33
N LYS A 59 -25.47 -5.21 -19.09
CA LYS A 59 -24.38 -6.17 -19.17
C LYS A 59 -23.23 -5.48 -19.91
N LYS A 60 -22.21 -5.08 -19.17
CA LYS A 60 -20.99 -4.58 -19.79
C LYS A 60 -20.42 -5.65 -20.69
N ASP A 61 -20.08 -5.27 -21.90
CA ASP A 61 -19.33 -6.15 -22.81
C ASP A 61 -17.85 -6.11 -22.43
N TYR A 62 -17.33 -7.24 -22.00
CA TYR A 62 -15.94 -7.44 -21.63
C TYR A 62 -15.16 -8.28 -22.66
N SER A 63 -15.68 -8.48 -23.87
CA SER A 63 -15.05 -9.31 -24.92
C SER A 63 -13.59 -8.87 -25.18
N THR A 64 -13.36 -7.56 -25.29
CA THR A 64 -12.03 -6.97 -25.49
C THR A 64 -11.08 -7.25 -24.34
N TYR A 65 -11.55 -7.25 -23.10
CA TYR A 65 -10.72 -7.56 -21.93
C TYR A 65 -10.37 -9.05 -21.86
N ILE A 66 -11.28 -9.91 -22.29
CA ILE A 66 -11.04 -11.36 -22.35
C ILE A 66 -9.96 -11.68 -23.41
N GLU A 67 -10.02 -11.03 -24.55
CA GLU A 67 -9.02 -11.17 -25.61
C GLU A 67 -7.65 -10.66 -25.14
N GLU A 68 -7.58 -9.48 -24.55
CA GLU A 68 -6.36 -8.89 -23.99
C GLU A 68 -5.73 -9.83 -22.94
N LEU A 69 -6.54 -10.33 -21.99
CA LEU A 69 -6.07 -11.26 -20.96
C LEU A 69 -5.51 -12.57 -21.54
N ARG A 70 -6.12 -13.11 -22.58
CA ARG A 70 -5.73 -14.40 -23.17
C ARG A 70 -4.51 -14.31 -24.09
N TYR A 71 -4.35 -13.21 -24.80
CA TYR A 71 -3.39 -13.13 -25.90
C TYR A 71 -2.30 -12.09 -25.71
N GLU A 72 -2.49 -11.09 -24.86
CA GLU A 72 -1.54 -10.00 -24.72
C GLU A 72 -0.74 -10.04 -23.40
N ILE A 73 -1.19 -10.80 -22.41
CA ILE A 73 -0.53 -10.90 -21.11
C ILE A 73 0.56 -11.98 -21.14
N VAL A 74 1.75 -11.66 -20.61
CA VAL A 74 2.86 -12.62 -20.51
C VAL A 74 2.52 -13.81 -19.60
N PRO A 75 3.07 -15.00 -19.88
CA PRO A 75 2.79 -16.21 -19.10
C PRO A 75 3.18 -16.14 -17.61
N ASP A 76 4.09 -15.22 -17.25
CA ASP A 76 4.48 -14.99 -15.85
C ASP A 76 3.31 -14.47 -14.99
N ILE A 77 2.32 -13.82 -15.60
CA ILE A 77 1.14 -13.27 -14.94
C ILE A 77 -0.02 -14.26 -15.11
N SER A 78 -0.52 -14.80 -13.98
CA SER A 78 -1.75 -15.59 -14.02
C SER A 78 -2.94 -14.68 -14.31
N VAL A 79 -3.73 -15.05 -15.31
CA VAL A 79 -4.96 -14.34 -15.71
C VAL A 79 -6.23 -14.96 -15.12
N ASP A 80 -6.13 -16.09 -14.42
CA ASP A 80 -7.27 -16.90 -13.96
C ASP A 80 -8.23 -16.13 -13.05
N TYR A 81 -7.66 -15.29 -12.17
CA TYR A 81 -8.49 -14.46 -11.30
C TYR A 81 -9.31 -13.45 -12.10
N TYR A 82 -8.66 -12.76 -13.02
CA TYR A 82 -9.29 -11.70 -13.81
C TYR A 82 -10.28 -12.22 -14.85
N LEU A 83 -10.04 -13.38 -15.44
CA LEU A 83 -11.02 -14.03 -16.32
C LEU A 83 -12.33 -14.39 -15.60
N ARG A 84 -12.27 -14.65 -14.29
CA ARG A 84 -13.45 -14.90 -13.46
C ARG A 84 -14.06 -13.61 -12.86
N HIS A 85 -13.31 -12.50 -12.86
CA HIS A 85 -13.67 -11.24 -12.22
C HIS A 85 -13.32 -10.03 -13.10
N LEU A 86 -14.02 -9.90 -14.25
CA LEU A 86 -13.72 -8.89 -15.26
C LEU A 86 -13.88 -7.44 -14.77
N GLU A 87 -14.81 -7.19 -13.84
CA GLU A 87 -14.92 -5.88 -13.17
C GLU A 87 -13.66 -5.53 -12.36
N SER A 88 -13.05 -6.53 -11.72
CA SER A 88 -11.78 -6.33 -11.01
C SER A 88 -10.64 -6.06 -11.99
N TYR A 89 -10.68 -6.67 -13.19
CA TYR A 89 -9.72 -6.37 -14.24
C TYR A 89 -9.88 -4.94 -14.75
N GLU A 90 -11.10 -4.51 -15.04
CA GLU A 90 -11.39 -3.13 -15.44
C GLU A 90 -10.78 -2.12 -14.46
N ALA A 91 -10.90 -2.37 -13.15
CA ALA A 91 -10.37 -1.50 -12.11
C ALA A 91 -8.82 -1.55 -11.98
N ASP A 92 -8.22 -2.71 -12.20
CA ASP A 92 -6.78 -2.93 -12.01
C ASP A 92 -5.99 -2.88 -13.34
N ARG A 93 -6.66 -2.76 -14.49
CA ARG A 93 -6.11 -2.93 -15.84
C ARG A 93 -4.84 -2.13 -16.08
N THR A 94 -4.83 -0.86 -15.75
CA THR A 94 -3.66 0.00 -15.95
C THR A 94 -2.41 -0.57 -15.26
N TRP A 95 -2.56 -0.99 -14.03
CA TRP A 95 -1.46 -1.55 -13.23
C TRP A 95 -0.98 -2.90 -13.74
N VAL A 96 -1.91 -3.73 -14.23
CA VAL A 96 -1.59 -5.04 -14.82
C VAL A 96 -0.86 -4.87 -16.15
N LEU A 97 -1.27 -3.92 -16.98
CA LEU A 97 -0.62 -3.65 -18.26
C LEU A 97 0.79 -3.05 -18.07
N GLU A 98 1.00 -2.17 -17.11
CA GLU A 98 2.34 -1.65 -16.77
C GLU A 98 3.27 -2.77 -16.31
N LEU A 99 2.79 -3.67 -15.45
CA LEU A 99 3.53 -4.86 -15.03
C LEU A 99 3.84 -5.77 -16.22
N ASN A 100 2.86 -6.03 -17.09
CA ASN A 100 3.01 -6.83 -18.30
C ASN A 100 4.08 -6.24 -19.23
N GLN A 101 4.03 -4.93 -19.46
CA GLN A 101 5.02 -4.22 -20.28
C GLN A 101 6.42 -4.30 -19.68
N TYR A 102 6.53 -4.16 -18.36
CA TYR A 102 7.80 -4.30 -17.66
C TYR A 102 8.38 -5.72 -17.84
N LEU A 103 7.57 -6.75 -17.65
CA LEU A 103 8.00 -8.14 -17.82
C LEU A 103 8.37 -8.47 -19.27
N LYS A 104 7.68 -7.91 -20.26
CA LYS A 104 8.04 -8.04 -21.67
C LYS A 104 9.41 -7.44 -21.99
N ASN A 105 9.67 -6.24 -21.50
CA ASN A 105 10.79 -5.43 -21.98
C ASN A 105 12.00 -5.43 -21.05
N LYS A 106 11.76 -5.55 -19.74
CA LYS A 106 12.78 -5.35 -18.69
C LYS A 106 12.95 -6.55 -17.75
N LYS A 107 12.43 -7.74 -18.08
CA LYS A 107 12.52 -8.93 -17.21
C LYS A 107 13.96 -9.23 -16.75
N LYS A 108 14.96 -8.96 -17.58
CA LYS A 108 16.38 -9.16 -17.26
C LYS A 108 16.84 -8.31 -16.07
N THR A 109 16.18 -7.18 -15.77
CA THR A 109 16.54 -6.35 -14.61
C THR A 109 16.18 -7.00 -13.28
N LEU A 110 15.30 -8.03 -13.28
CA LEU A 110 14.96 -8.80 -12.08
C LEU A 110 16.14 -9.59 -11.51
N GLN A 111 17.23 -9.80 -12.27
CA GLN A 111 18.46 -10.40 -11.74
C GLN A 111 19.16 -9.50 -10.70
N PHE A 112 18.95 -8.19 -10.75
CA PHE A 112 19.55 -7.23 -9.82
C PHE A 112 18.63 -7.06 -8.61
N LYS A 113 19.22 -7.21 -7.43
CA LYS A 113 18.51 -7.00 -6.17
C LYS A 113 18.43 -5.51 -5.87
N VAL A 114 17.21 -4.99 -5.69
CA VAL A 114 16.93 -3.57 -5.42
C VAL A 114 15.95 -3.43 -4.25
N SER A 115 15.78 -2.22 -3.73
CA SER A 115 14.78 -2.00 -2.69
C SER A 115 13.35 -2.13 -3.23
N VAL A 116 12.39 -2.43 -2.34
CA VAL A 116 10.96 -2.50 -2.69
C VAL A 116 10.49 -1.24 -3.39
N ASN A 117 10.94 -0.07 -2.93
CA ASN A 117 10.53 1.23 -3.47
C ASN A 117 11.12 1.48 -4.87
N GLU A 118 12.40 1.13 -5.08
CA GLU A 118 13.04 1.24 -6.40
C GLU A 118 12.35 0.33 -7.41
N ARG A 119 12.09 -0.94 -7.06
CA ARG A 119 11.39 -1.87 -7.94
C ARG A 119 9.97 -1.40 -8.23
N SER A 120 9.29 -0.88 -7.24
CA SER A 120 7.96 -0.28 -7.39
C SER A 120 7.97 0.88 -8.39
N PHE A 121 8.97 1.75 -8.30
CA PHE A 121 9.14 2.87 -9.22
C PHE A 121 9.49 2.42 -10.65
N GLU A 122 10.37 1.43 -10.80
CA GLU A 122 10.72 0.87 -12.10
C GLU A 122 9.52 0.32 -12.88
N ILE A 123 8.57 -0.28 -12.17
CA ILE A 123 7.40 -0.94 -12.80
C ILE A 123 6.28 0.06 -13.03
N TRP A 124 5.95 0.88 -12.01
CA TRP A 124 4.74 1.70 -11.99
C TRP A 124 4.98 3.21 -11.88
N GLY A 125 6.23 3.67 -11.87
CA GLY A 125 6.55 5.08 -11.64
C GLY A 125 6.17 5.59 -10.25
N GLN A 126 5.84 4.69 -9.31
CA GLN A 126 5.39 5.02 -7.95
C GLN A 126 6.18 4.23 -6.92
N GLU A 127 7.01 4.92 -6.11
CA GLU A 127 7.90 4.29 -5.12
C GLU A 127 7.19 3.39 -4.09
N LYS A 128 6.00 3.77 -3.65
CA LYS A 128 5.31 3.08 -2.54
C LYS A 128 4.16 2.18 -2.98
N PHE A 129 4.03 1.88 -4.28
CA PHE A 129 2.92 1.07 -4.78
C PHE A 129 2.96 -0.36 -4.22
N LEU A 130 4.11 -1.02 -4.25
CA LEU A 130 4.30 -2.38 -3.70
C LEU A 130 4.18 -2.44 -2.17
N SER A 131 4.59 -1.40 -1.46
CA SER A 131 4.49 -1.35 0.00
C SER A 131 3.07 -1.07 0.50
N ARG A 132 2.19 -0.51 -0.35
CA ARG A 132 0.79 -0.27 -0.05
C ARG A 132 -0.07 -1.49 -0.38
N GLY A 133 -1.21 -1.64 0.31
CA GLY A 133 -2.11 -2.79 0.15
C GLY A 133 -2.64 -3.01 -1.27
N GLN A 134 -2.73 -1.96 -2.10
CA GLN A 134 -3.17 -2.05 -3.49
C GLN A 134 -2.21 -2.87 -4.35
N GLY A 135 -0.91 -2.58 -4.31
CA GLY A 135 0.08 -3.31 -5.10
C GLY A 135 0.14 -4.79 -4.72
N LYS A 136 0.17 -5.10 -3.41
CA LYS A 136 0.13 -6.49 -2.93
C LYS A 136 -1.12 -7.24 -3.40
N ARG A 137 -2.29 -6.58 -3.39
CA ARG A 137 -3.54 -7.16 -3.86
C ARG A 137 -3.47 -7.50 -5.35
N ILE A 138 -2.94 -6.60 -6.18
CA ILE A 138 -2.79 -6.82 -7.62
C ILE A 138 -1.82 -7.96 -7.90
N LEU A 139 -0.67 -8.00 -7.22
CA LEU A 139 0.27 -9.12 -7.35
C LEU A 139 -0.38 -10.46 -7.01
N ASN A 140 -1.10 -10.55 -5.90
CA ASN A 140 -1.83 -11.76 -5.52
C ASN A 140 -2.84 -12.18 -6.60
N ARG A 141 -3.55 -11.22 -7.21
CA ARG A 141 -4.48 -11.49 -8.32
C ARG A 141 -3.78 -11.97 -9.58
N CYS A 142 -2.54 -11.52 -9.79
CA CYS A 142 -1.65 -11.95 -10.86
C CYS A 142 -0.89 -13.26 -10.56
N GLY A 143 -1.08 -13.86 -9.38
CA GLY A 143 -0.37 -15.07 -8.97
C GLY A 143 1.12 -14.85 -8.70
N LEU A 144 1.55 -13.62 -8.41
CA LEU A 144 2.94 -13.26 -8.19
C LEU A 144 3.22 -12.95 -6.71
N GLU A 145 4.34 -13.47 -6.22
CA GLU A 145 4.86 -13.15 -4.90
C GLU A 145 5.92 -12.05 -4.96
N LEU A 146 6.16 -11.37 -3.83
CA LEU A 146 7.21 -10.36 -3.73
C LEU A 146 8.61 -10.92 -4.00
N SER A 147 8.84 -12.18 -3.67
CA SER A 147 10.08 -12.92 -3.94
C SER A 147 10.45 -12.96 -5.42
N PHE A 148 9.47 -12.98 -6.32
CA PHE A 148 9.67 -12.95 -7.78
C PHE A 148 10.44 -11.69 -8.25
N PHE A 149 10.30 -10.58 -7.55
CA PHE A 149 10.87 -9.30 -7.96
C PHE A 149 12.29 -9.06 -7.47
N ASN A 150 12.92 -10.01 -6.78
CA ASN A 150 14.27 -9.93 -6.24
C ASN A 150 14.51 -8.62 -5.48
N ILE A 151 13.71 -8.39 -4.45
CA ILE A 151 13.68 -7.15 -3.67
C ILE A 151 14.18 -7.36 -2.24
N TYR A 152 14.57 -6.25 -1.61
CA TYR A 152 14.85 -6.19 -0.17
C TYR A 152 14.10 -5.02 0.47
N GLU A 153 13.73 -5.19 1.73
CA GLU A 153 13.14 -4.12 2.53
C GLU A 153 14.22 -3.20 3.05
N THR A 154 13.98 -1.90 2.96
CA THR A 154 14.84 -0.87 3.54
C THR A 154 14.26 -0.40 4.86
N THR A 155 15.14 -0.20 5.82
CA THR A 155 14.83 0.47 7.09
C THR A 155 15.34 1.90 7.06
N GLU A 156 14.73 2.79 7.84
CA GLU A 156 15.28 4.14 7.98
C GLU A 156 16.67 4.08 8.62
N PRO A 157 17.65 4.80 8.08
CA PRO A 157 18.99 4.82 8.64
C PRO A 157 18.96 5.41 10.05
N LEU A 158 19.73 4.81 10.94
CA LEU A 158 19.93 5.35 12.29
C LEU A 158 20.99 6.44 12.26
N ALA A 159 20.73 7.56 12.92
CA ALA A 159 21.76 8.54 13.21
C ALA A 159 22.69 7.97 14.29
N TYR A 160 23.97 7.97 14.03
CA TYR A 160 24.96 7.52 14.99
C TYR A 160 26.22 8.39 14.95
N TYR A 161 27.01 8.29 16.01
CA TYR A 161 28.35 8.83 16.10
C TYR A 161 29.27 7.78 16.69
N SER A 162 30.40 7.49 16.04
CA SER A 162 31.38 6.52 16.51
C SER A 162 32.76 7.16 16.57
N ARG A 163 33.43 7.02 17.71
CA ARG A 163 34.81 7.49 17.95
C ARG A 163 35.84 6.54 17.39
N THR A 164 35.53 5.26 17.31
CA THR A 164 36.44 4.22 16.90
C THR A 164 35.78 3.16 16.06
N ARG A 165 36.55 2.49 15.22
CA ARG A 165 36.11 1.29 14.49
C ARG A 165 36.61 -0.01 15.12
N ASN A 166 37.35 0.08 16.23
CA ASN A 166 37.85 -1.09 16.94
C ASN A 166 36.70 -1.87 17.57
N ILE A 167 36.87 -3.16 17.75
CA ILE A 167 35.93 -4.08 18.38
C ILE A 167 36.67 -4.83 19.48
N PRO A 168 36.03 -5.08 20.64
CA PRO A 168 34.65 -4.79 21.02
C PRO A 168 34.36 -3.31 21.31
N GLN A 169 33.09 -2.90 21.28
CA GLN A 169 32.68 -1.53 21.54
C GLN A 169 31.62 -1.46 22.66
N ASN A 170 31.63 -0.30 23.33
CA ASN A 170 30.53 0.10 24.22
C ASN A 170 29.56 1.01 23.45
N LEU A 171 28.36 0.54 23.19
CA LEU A 171 27.34 1.24 22.43
C LEU A 171 26.32 1.86 23.38
N LEU A 172 26.03 3.15 23.23
CA LEU A 172 24.98 3.83 23.98
C LEU A 172 23.84 4.21 23.03
N ILE A 173 22.65 3.67 23.28
CA ILE A 173 21.44 3.94 22.52
C ILE A 173 20.61 4.97 23.28
N LEU A 174 20.26 6.05 22.59
CA LEU A 174 19.53 7.20 23.15
C LEU A 174 18.20 7.38 22.39
N GLU A 175 17.11 7.41 23.12
CA GLU A 175 15.79 7.63 22.53
C GLU A 175 15.54 9.12 22.25
N ASN A 176 16.00 10.00 23.12
CA ASN A 176 15.80 11.43 23.01
C ASN A 176 16.84 12.08 22.07
N LYS A 177 16.36 12.89 21.12
CA LYS A 177 17.15 13.59 20.13
C LYS A 177 18.14 14.59 20.77
N ASP A 178 17.66 15.40 21.67
CA ASP A 178 18.45 16.47 22.28
C ASP A 178 19.55 15.88 23.17
N THR A 179 19.25 14.80 23.89
CA THR A 179 20.23 14.04 24.66
C THR A 179 21.30 13.44 23.75
N PHE A 180 20.92 12.88 22.60
CA PHE A 180 21.89 12.37 21.62
C PHE A 180 22.84 13.47 21.14
N PHE A 181 22.33 14.64 20.79
CA PHE A 181 23.17 15.75 20.34
C PHE A 181 24.08 16.29 21.45
N SER A 182 23.58 16.39 22.69
CA SER A 182 24.37 16.83 23.84
C SER A 182 25.53 15.87 24.15
N MET A 183 25.23 14.57 24.19
CA MET A 183 26.27 13.54 24.43
C MET A 183 27.25 13.42 23.27
N ARG A 184 26.78 13.55 22.03
CA ARG A 184 27.66 13.60 20.86
C ARG A 184 28.63 14.79 20.93
N ARG A 185 28.13 15.96 21.30
CA ARG A 185 28.96 17.15 21.51
C ARG A 185 30.02 16.92 22.58
N HIS A 186 29.63 16.37 23.73
CA HIS A 186 30.55 16.02 24.82
C HIS A 186 31.69 15.09 24.35
N LEU A 187 31.38 14.06 23.57
CA LEU A 187 32.42 13.16 23.01
C LEU A 187 33.26 13.83 21.93
N LEU A 188 32.72 14.78 21.16
CA LEU A 188 33.47 15.56 20.16
C LEU A 188 34.46 16.52 20.81
N GLU A 189 34.21 17.01 22.01
CA GLU A 189 35.10 17.86 22.81
C GLU A 189 36.26 17.09 23.42
N GLY A 190 36.39 15.78 23.11
CA GLY A 190 37.51 14.94 23.54
C GLY A 190 37.24 14.09 24.78
N ASN A 191 36.07 14.20 25.37
CA ASN A 191 35.68 13.34 26.48
C ASN A 191 35.42 11.92 25.98
N GLU A 192 35.79 10.91 26.78
CA GLU A 192 35.60 9.51 26.40
C GLU A 192 34.48 8.80 27.15
N GLU A 193 34.09 9.37 28.28
CA GLU A 193 33.15 8.74 29.21
C GLU A 193 31.85 9.52 29.34
N ILE A 194 30.77 8.78 29.49
CA ILE A 194 29.46 9.28 29.85
C ILE A 194 29.00 8.52 31.07
N LEU A 195 28.71 9.23 32.16
CA LEU A 195 28.38 8.66 33.48
C LEU A 195 29.42 7.63 33.98
N GLY A 196 30.69 7.92 33.77
CA GLY A 196 31.81 7.04 34.21
C GLY A 196 31.95 5.76 33.37
N ILE A 197 31.26 5.66 32.24
CA ILE A 197 31.39 4.54 31.31
C ILE A 197 32.01 5.05 30.02
N LYS A 198 33.09 4.44 29.59
CA LYS A 198 33.69 4.71 28.29
C LYS A 198 32.74 4.32 27.20
N ILE A 199 32.38 5.28 26.34
CA ILE A 199 31.43 5.07 25.21
C ILE A 199 32.20 5.21 23.91
N ASP A 200 32.07 4.19 23.06
CA ASP A 200 32.72 4.15 21.75
C ASP A 200 31.76 4.64 20.65
N THR A 201 30.49 4.34 20.76
CA THR A 201 29.48 4.72 19.76
C THR A 201 28.15 5.13 20.41
N LEU A 202 27.62 6.25 19.94
CA LEU A 202 26.27 6.72 20.25
C LEU A 202 25.33 6.39 19.10
N ILE A 203 24.11 5.97 19.42
CA ILE A 203 23.07 5.66 18.44
C ILE A 203 21.78 6.37 18.85
N TYR A 204 21.14 7.05 17.92
CA TYR A 204 19.82 7.66 18.13
C TYR A 204 18.72 6.68 17.74
N GLY A 205 17.93 6.25 18.70
CA GLY A 205 16.83 5.27 18.53
C GLY A 205 15.54 5.85 17.96
N ALA A 206 15.43 7.18 17.81
CA ALA A 206 14.30 7.89 17.19
C ALA A 206 12.92 7.57 17.80
N GLY A 207 12.83 7.40 19.12
CA GLY A 207 11.56 7.06 19.79
C GLY A 207 11.01 5.67 19.46
N ARG A 208 11.80 4.85 18.78
CA ARG A 208 11.45 3.46 18.50
C ARG A 208 11.84 2.62 19.70
N GLY A 209 10.92 1.78 20.16
CA GLY A 209 11.22 0.89 21.28
C GLY A 209 12.48 0.06 21.03
N PHE A 210 13.16 -0.27 22.11
CA PHE A 210 14.44 -1.02 22.14
C PHE A 210 14.54 -2.17 21.14
N PHE A 211 13.50 -2.98 21.02
CA PHE A 211 13.50 -4.14 20.13
C PHE A 211 13.57 -3.77 18.63
N GLU A 212 13.00 -2.66 18.22
CA GLU A 212 13.09 -2.17 16.84
C GLU A 212 14.46 -1.60 16.54
N ALA A 213 15.03 -0.80 17.45
CA ALA A 213 16.40 -0.29 17.33
C ALA A 213 17.40 -1.46 17.25
N LEU A 214 17.22 -2.51 18.06
CA LEU A 214 18.09 -3.70 18.06
C LEU A 214 17.97 -4.50 16.75
N LYS A 215 16.76 -4.65 16.19
CA LYS A 215 16.56 -5.29 14.88
C LYS A 215 17.30 -4.54 13.76
N ILE A 216 17.21 -3.21 13.77
CA ILE A 216 17.90 -2.38 12.78
C ILE A 216 19.42 -2.50 12.94
N LEU A 217 19.93 -2.48 14.17
CA LEU A 217 21.35 -2.68 14.47
C LEU A 217 21.86 -4.03 13.97
N THR A 218 21.10 -5.10 14.16
CA THR A 218 21.46 -6.44 13.67
C THR A 218 21.47 -6.54 12.14
N CYS A 219 20.64 -5.77 11.46
CA CYS A 219 20.60 -5.74 9.99
C CYS A 219 21.69 -4.85 9.38
N VAL A 220 21.99 -3.69 9.99
CA VAL A 220 22.89 -2.68 9.42
C VAL A 220 24.35 -2.88 9.89
N TRP A 221 24.56 -3.40 11.10
CA TRP A 221 25.89 -3.51 11.74
C TRP A 221 26.29 -4.94 12.07
N ASN A 222 26.12 -5.84 11.13
CA ASN A 222 26.37 -7.28 11.27
C ASN A 222 27.72 -7.67 11.89
N LEU A 223 28.75 -6.83 11.77
CA LEU A 223 30.10 -7.14 12.26
C LEU A 223 30.32 -6.70 13.71
N ILE A 224 29.77 -5.55 14.12
CA ILE A 224 29.98 -5.02 15.49
C ILE A 224 29.05 -5.70 16.48
N CYS A 225 27.78 -5.91 16.10
CA CYS A 225 26.76 -6.45 16.99
C CYS A 225 26.85 -7.97 17.23
N ARG A 226 27.50 -8.72 16.35
CA ARG A 226 27.64 -10.20 16.50
C ARG A 226 28.75 -10.65 17.44
N ARG A 227 29.61 -9.77 17.90
CA ARG A 227 30.66 -10.17 18.86
C ARG A 227 30.11 -10.20 20.29
N LYS A 228 30.30 -11.31 20.97
CA LYS A 228 29.84 -11.59 22.35
C LYS A 228 30.37 -10.57 23.39
N GLU A 229 31.39 -9.79 23.08
CA GLU A 229 32.05 -8.86 23.97
C GLU A 229 31.58 -7.40 23.83
N THR A 230 30.74 -7.09 22.82
CA THR A 230 30.15 -5.77 22.66
C THR A 230 29.08 -5.53 23.71
N LYS A 231 29.21 -4.45 24.48
CA LYS A 231 28.27 -4.06 25.53
C LYS A 231 27.29 -3.01 25.01
N TYR A 232 26.04 -3.17 25.39
CA TYR A 232 24.95 -2.27 25.03
C TYR A 232 24.44 -1.56 26.27
N PHE A 233 24.41 -0.25 26.25
CA PHE A 233 23.81 0.58 27.27
C PHE A 233 22.62 1.31 26.66
N ILE A 234 21.54 1.41 27.40
CA ILE A 234 20.32 2.06 26.93
C ILE A 234 19.95 3.13 27.92
N LEU A 235 19.71 4.30 27.40
CA LEU A 235 19.19 5.40 28.17
C LEU A 235 17.81 5.77 27.61
N GLU A 236 16.77 5.23 28.23
CA GLU A 236 15.38 5.49 27.88
C GLU A 236 14.80 6.72 28.57
N ILE A 237 15.45 7.25 29.61
CA ILE A 237 14.81 8.16 30.54
C ILE A 237 15.41 9.57 30.52
N TRP A 238 14.50 10.47 30.41
CA TRP A 238 14.46 11.83 30.81
C TRP A 238 14.95 12.06 32.23
N THR A 239 16.14 12.55 32.45
CA THR A 239 16.32 13.36 33.63
C THR A 239 17.22 14.52 33.32
N MET A 240 16.74 15.72 33.62
CA MET A 240 17.56 16.92 33.73
C MET A 240 18.86 16.68 34.53
N LYS A 241 18.88 15.69 35.39
CA LYS A 241 20.06 15.23 36.16
C LYS A 241 21.23 14.77 35.29
N VAL A 242 20.98 14.15 34.14
CA VAL A 242 22.06 13.73 33.20
C VAL A 242 22.73 14.95 32.56
N LEU A 243 21.96 16.00 32.29
CA LEU A 243 22.49 17.26 31.73
C LEU A 243 23.23 18.09 32.78
N GLU A 244 22.84 18.03 34.05
CA GLU A 244 23.57 18.66 35.14
C GLU A 244 24.94 18.02 35.35
N PHE A 245 25.03 16.69 35.23
CA PHE A 245 26.29 15.96 35.36
C PHE A 245 27.29 16.29 34.24
N MET A 246 26.84 16.68 33.07
CA MET A 246 27.66 17.06 31.91
C MET A 246 28.08 18.56 31.93
N ARG A 247 27.60 19.35 32.88
CA ARG A 247 27.96 20.78 33.04
C ARG A 247 29.05 21.05 34.08
N ILE A 248 29.58 19.99 34.70
CA ILE A 248 30.77 20.03 35.54
C ILE A 248 31.97 19.69 34.67
#